data_cce30ed7a4edea32201e922cd9dc20e0
#
_entry.id   cce30ed7a4edea32201e922cd9dc20e0
#
_cell.length_a   1.000
_cell.length_b   1.000
_cell.length_c   1.000
_cell.angle_alpha   90.00
_cell.angle_beta   90.00
_cell.angle_gamma   90.00
#
_symmetry.space_group_name_H-M   'P 1'
#
loop_
_entity.id
_entity.type
_entity.pdbx_description
1 polymer ?
#
loop_
_entity_poly.entity_id
_entity_poly.type
_entity_poly.pdbx_seq_one_letter_code
_entity_poly.pdbx_strand_id
1 'polypeptide(L)'
;MVYRRTHQVVKRLAARRAAILAAAREAAAEAGMAGVQIAPVAVRANVAAGTVYRYFPSKADLVSELIAAVSRDELAAIRRAADAAPGPSSALAAAITTVAVHTLSQRKLAWGVLAEPVDVDVSASRLASRREIAGEIAARIDAAVRAGHLPAQDTALAATALLGALHEALVGPLAPHGFDNNRAKLRDAVQTVTLFALRAVGLVDARARGLVVQQTVLPAETLIGA
;
A
#
# COMPACT_ATOMS: atom_id res chain seq x y z
N MET A 1 -29.29 7.74 31.86
CA MET A 1 -29.93 7.35 30.61
C MET A 1 -28.83 7.12 29.56
N VAL A 2 -28.53 5.88 29.20
CA VAL A 2 -27.58 5.57 28.10
C VAL A 2 -28.35 5.76 26.80
N TYR A 3 -28.00 6.84 26.04
CA TYR A 3 -28.59 7.12 24.73
C TYR A 3 -28.12 6.05 23.73
N ARG A 4 -28.95 5.07 23.46
CA ARG A 4 -28.70 4.01 22.47
C ARG A 4 -28.77 4.67 21.08
N ARG A 5 -27.59 4.99 20.50
CA ARG A 5 -27.53 5.44 19.11
C ARG A 5 -28.18 4.40 18.23
N THR A 6 -29.22 4.78 17.49
CA THR A 6 -29.88 3.87 16.56
C THR A 6 -28.90 3.41 15.48
N HIS A 7 -29.02 2.18 15.00
CA HIS A 7 -28.14 1.58 13.99
C HIS A 7 -27.97 2.50 12.75
N GLN A 8 -29.03 3.21 12.37
CA GLN A 8 -28.97 4.22 11.28
C GLN A 8 -28.07 5.41 11.57
N VAL A 9 -28.05 5.91 12.81
CA VAL A 9 -27.17 7.02 13.21
C VAL A 9 -25.71 6.58 13.14
N VAL A 10 -25.38 5.39 13.65
CA VAL A 10 -24.01 4.84 13.58
C VAL A 10 -23.58 4.68 12.12
N LYS A 11 -24.44 4.10 11.26
CA LYS A 11 -24.16 3.92 9.84
C LYS A 11 -23.91 5.26 9.12
N ARG A 12 -24.72 6.30 9.42
CA ARG A 12 -24.56 7.63 8.83
C ARG A 12 -23.28 8.33 9.27
N LEU A 13 -22.88 8.16 10.53
CA LEU A 13 -21.63 8.70 11.05
C LEU A 13 -20.43 8.02 10.39
N ALA A 14 -20.45 6.68 10.26
CA ALA A 14 -19.41 5.91 9.57
C ALA A 14 -19.28 6.30 8.10
N ALA A 15 -20.41 6.43 7.38
CA ALA A 15 -20.41 6.86 5.99
C ALA A 15 -19.82 8.27 5.80
N ARG A 16 -20.12 9.20 6.71
CA ARG A 16 -19.55 10.55 6.65
C ARG A 16 -18.06 10.58 6.95
N ARG A 17 -17.59 9.78 7.92
CA ARG A 17 -16.17 9.60 8.19
C ARG A 17 -15.44 9.02 6.98
N ALA A 18 -16.02 8.01 6.34
CA ALA A 18 -15.47 7.40 5.13
C ALA A 18 -15.40 8.41 3.97
N ALA A 19 -16.42 9.25 3.78
CA ALA A 19 -16.41 10.30 2.74
C ALA A 19 -15.28 11.32 2.95
N ILE A 20 -15.01 11.74 4.19
CA ILE A 20 -13.90 12.65 4.50
C ILE A 20 -12.56 11.98 4.19
N LEU A 21 -12.38 10.70 4.55
CA LEU A 21 -11.14 9.96 4.25
C LEU A 21 -10.96 9.75 2.74
N ALA A 22 -12.04 9.48 1.99
CA ALA A 22 -11.97 9.37 0.54
C ALA A 22 -11.53 10.69 -0.09
N ALA A 23 -12.11 11.82 0.32
CA ALA A 23 -11.71 13.14 -0.14
C ALA A 23 -10.24 13.48 0.20
N ALA A 24 -9.75 13.09 1.38
CA ALA A 24 -8.35 13.24 1.76
C ALA A 24 -7.42 12.36 0.91
N ARG A 25 -7.84 11.12 0.58
CA ARG A 25 -7.09 10.21 -0.30
C ARG A 25 -6.95 10.77 -1.72
N GLU A 26 -8.03 11.32 -2.28
CA GLU A 26 -7.99 11.98 -3.59
C GLU A 26 -7.05 13.19 -3.58
N ALA A 27 -7.13 14.04 -2.56
CA ALA A 27 -6.22 15.18 -2.40
C ALA A 27 -4.74 14.74 -2.32
N ALA A 28 -4.46 13.66 -1.58
CA ALA A 28 -3.11 13.10 -1.49
C ALA A 28 -2.65 12.45 -2.81
N ALA A 29 -3.53 11.83 -3.56
CA ALA A 29 -3.21 11.26 -4.88
C ALA A 29 -2.89 12.35 -5.92
N GLU A 30 -3.54 13.52 -5.82
CA GLU A 30 -3.31 14.66 -6.71
C GLU A 30 -2.03 15.44 -6.36
N ALA A 31 -1.80 15.74 -5.07
CA ALA A 31 -0.80 16.72 -4.62
C ALA A 31 0.08 16.26 -3.45
N GLY A 32 0.11 14.94 -3.14
CA GLY A 32 0.85 14.41 -1.99
C GLY A 32 0.20 14.77 -0.65
N MET A 33 0.87 14.50 0.46
CA MET A 33 0.35 14.83 1.80
C MET A 33 0.24 16.35 2.04
N ALA A 34 1.04 17.15 1.34
CA ALA A 34 0.91 18.61 1.36
C ALA A 34 -0.47 19.08 0.86
N GLY A 35 -1.09 18.35 -0.07
CA GLY A 35 -2.44 18.60 -0.57
C GLY A 35 -3.56 18.29 0.43
N VAL A 36 -3.30 17.50 1.45
CA VAL A 36 -4.29 17.14 2.49
C VAL A 36 -4.46 18.31 3.46
N GLN A 37 -5.36 19.23 3.11
CA GLN A 37 -5.70 20.40 3.94
C GLN A 37 -7.16 20.34 4.34
N ILE A 38 -7.50 20.75 5.58
CA ILE A 38 -8.85 20.59 6.15
C ILE A 38 -9.93 21.27 5.29
N ALA A 39 -9.72 22.50 4.84
CA ALA A 39 -10.72 23.23 4.08
C ALA A 39 -10.97 22.63 2.68
N PRO A 40 -9.95 22.33 1.84
CA PRO A 40 -10.13 21.61 0.58
C PRO A 40 -10.79 20.23 0.75
N VAL A 41 -10.38 19.45 1.75
CA VAL A 41 -10.98 18.14 2.05
C VAL A 41 -12.45 18.27 2.44
N ALA A 42 -12.82 19.29 3.25
CA ALA A 42 -14.20 19.53 3.64
C ALA A 42 -15.08 19.86 2.41
N VAL A 43 -14.59 20.73 1.51
CA VAL A 43 -15.29 21.07 0.26
C VAL A 43 -15.49 19.82 -0.59
N ARG A 44 -14.46 19.02 -0.80
CA ARG A 44 -14.50 17.77 -1.60
C ARG A 44 -15.46 16.73 -0.98
N ALA A 45 -15.47 16.61 0.34
CA ALA A 45 -16.37 15.71 1.07
C ALA A 45 -17.80 16.26 1.22
N ASN A 46 -18.08 17.45 0.69
CA ASN A 46 -19.36 18.16 0.83
C ASN A 46 -19.81 18.30 2.30
N VAL A 47 -18.90 18.79 3.15
CA VAL A 47 -19.16 19.06 4.56
C VAL A 47 -18.53 20.39 4.99
N ALA A 48 -19.00 20.97 6.10
CA ALA A 48 -18.33 22.12 6.70
C ALA A 48 -16.99 21.72 7.34
N ALA A 49 -15.99 22.61 7.35
CA ALA A 49 -14.68 22.36 7.98
C ALA A 49 -14.81 21.96 9.47
N GLY A 50 -15.71 22.58 10.22
CA GLY A 50 -16.03 22.17 11.60
C GLY A 50 -16.57 20.74 11.72
N THR A 51 -17.15 20.20 10.66
CA THR A 51 -17.54 18.78 10.62
C THR A 51 -16.32 17.89 10.50
N VAL A 52 -15.32 18.27 9.71
CA VAL A 52 -14.05 17.50 9.62
C VAL A 52 -13.39 17.42 11.00
N TYR A 53 -13.24 18.56 11.70
CA TYR A 53 -12.66 18.60 13.04
C TYR A 53 -13.41 17.75 14.09
N ARG A 54 -14.71 17.55 13.91
CA ARG A 54 -15.48 16.66 14.80
C ARG A 54 -15.12 15.18 14.64
N TYR A 55 -14.62 14.75 13.46
CA TYR A 55 -14.19 13.38 13.19
C TYR A 55 -12.69 13.19 13.35
N PHE A 56 -11.92 14.23 13.06
CA PHE A 56 -10.47 14.28 13.10
C PHE A 56 -10.06 15.59 13.80
N PRO A 57 -9.75 15.53 15.10
CA PRO A 57 -9.49 16.71 15.92
C PRO A 57 -8.37 17.62 15.38
N SER A 58 -7.42 17.04 14.64
CA SER A 58 -6.33 17.78 13.99
C SER A 58 -6.10 17.31 12.55
N LYS A 59 -5.30 18.07 11.79
CA LYS A 59 -4.80 17.64 10.49
C LYS A 59 -3.93 16.38 10.63
N ALA A 60 -3.12 16.29 11.68
CA ALA A 60 -2.28 15.12 11.98
C ALA A 60 -3.12 13.85 12.17
N ASP A 61 -4.26 13.93 12.90
CA ASP A 61 -5.21 12.82 13.05
C ASP A 61 -5.80 12.38 11.71
N LEU A 62 -6.19 13.32 10.85
CA LEU A 62 -6.70 13.03 9.51
C LEU A 62 -5.64 12.32 8.65
N VAL A 63 -4.41 12.82 8.64
CA VAL A 63 -3.29 12.25 7.88
C VAL A 63 -2.89 10.88 8.42
N SER A 64 -2.81 10.72 9.74
CA SER A 64 -2.52 9.43 10.39
C SER A 64 -3.54 8.36 10.01
N GLU A 65 -4.83 8.72 10.06
CA GLU A 65 -5.89 7.77 9.68
C GLU A 65 -5.91 7.50 8.18
N LEU A 66 -5.57 8.48 7.34
CA LEU A 66 -5.42 8.28 5.90
C LEU A 66 -4.31 7.26 5.61
N ILE A 67 -3.13 7.43 6.23
CA ILE A 67 -2.01 6.49 6.10
C ILE A 67 -2.43 5.09 6.54
N ALA A 68 -3.06 4.98 7.71
CA ALA A 68 -3.54 3.69 8.22
C ALA A 68 -4.59 3.06 7.30
N ALA A 69 -5.50 3.84 6.72
CA ALA A 69 -6.52 3.34 5.80
C ALA A 69 -5.91 2.83 4.49
N VAL A 70 -5.01 3.61 3.87
CA VAL A 70 -4.32 3.20 2.63
C VAL A 70 -3.50 1.93 2.86
N SER A 71 -2.77 1.85 3.97
CA SER A 71 -1.94 0.68 4.29
C SER A 71 -2.79 -0.56 4.63
N ARG A 72 -3.95 -0.40 5.28
CA ARG A 72 -4.90 -1.52 5.49
C ARG A 72 -5.45 -2.06 4.18
N ASP A 73 -5.79 -1.19 3.22
CA ASP A 73 -6.28 -1.59 1.90
C ASP A 73 -5.19 -2.36 1.14
N GLU A 74 -3.95 -1.86 1.17
CA GLU A 74 -2.79 -2.51 0.56
C GLU A 74 -2.53 -3.87 1.19
N LEU A 75 -2.45 -3.96 2.51
CA LEU A 75 -2.25 -5.23 3.23
C LEU A 75 -3.35 -6.24 2.94
N ALA A 76 -4.60 -5.79 2.88
CA ALA A 76 -5.72 -6.66 2.51
C ALA A 76 -5.61 -7.16 1.06
N ALA A 77 -5.13 -6.33 0.12
CA ALA A 77 -4.89 -6.74 -1.25
C ALA A 77 -3.72 -7.74 -1.35
N ILE A 78 -2.62 -7.51 -0.62
CA ILE A 78 -1.48 -8.43 -0.53
C ILE A 78 -1.93 -9.79 -0.03
N ARG A 79 -2.70 -9.85 1.06
CA ARG A 79 -3.22 -11.09 1.62
C ARG A 79 -4.11 -11.84 0.65
N ARG A 80 -5.10 -11.15 0.05
CA ARG A 80 -5.99 -11.77 -0.94
C ARG A 80 -5.23 -12.38 -2.12
N ALA A 81 -4.25 -11.66 -2.67
CA ALA A 81 -3.45 -12.14 -3.78
C ALA A 81 -2.58 -13.36 -3.39
N ALA A 82 -1.95 -13.31 -2.23
CA ALA A 82 -1.11 -14.39 -1.73
C ALA A 82 -1.92 -15.64 -1.36
N ASP A 83 -3.10 -15.47 -0.74
CA ASP A 83 -3.96 -16.58 -0.31
C ASP A 83 -4.64 -17.29 -1.48
N ALA A 84 -4.85 -16.59 -2.60
CA ALA A 84 -5.36 -17.17 -3.84
C ALA A 84 -4.29 -17.95 -4.63
N ALA A 85 -3.02 -17.83 -4.28
CA ALA A 85 -1.93 -18.46 -5.02
C ALA A 85 -1.78 -19.96 -4.69
N PRO A 86 -1.37 -20.81 -5.67
CA PRO A 86 -1.39 -22.27 -5.51
C PRO A 86 -0.29 -22.84 -4.59
N GLY A 87 0.64 -22.01 -4.10
CA GLY A 87 1.71 -22.49 -3.22
C GLY A 87 2.63 -21.39 -2.72
N PRO A 88 3.56 -21.68 -1.80
CA PRO A 88 4.33 -20.67 -1.07
C PRO A 88 5.14 -19.71 -1.95
N SER A 89 5.83 -20.22 -2.99
CA SER A 89 6.60 -19.34 -3.90
C SER A 89 5.69 -18.46 -4.74
N SER A 90 4.54 -18.97 -5.19
CA SER A 90 3.53 -18.20 -5.93
C SER A 90 2.87 -17.16 -5.04
N ALA A 91 2.61 -17.48 -3.76
CA ALA A 91 2.06 -16.56 -2.77
C ALA A 91 3.03 -15.40 -2.50
N LEU A 92 4.33 -15.69 -2.36
CA LEU A 92 5.36 -14.66 -2.21
C LEU A 92 5.44 -13.77 -3.46
N ALA A 93 5.43 -14.37 -4.66
CA ALA A 93 5.45 -13.61 -5.92
C ALA A 93 4.20 -12.71 -6.05
N ALA A 94 3.02 -13.23 -5.72
CA ALA A 94 1.77 -12.46 -5.73
C ALA A 94 1.80 -11.30 -4.73
N ALA A 95 2.31 -11.52 -3.52
CA ALA A 95 2.47 -10.48 -2.49
C ALA A 95 3.37 -9.34 -2.99
N ILE A 96 4.56 -9.67 -3.50
CA ILE A 96 5.54 -8.69 -4.00
C ILE A 96 4.96 -7.93 -5.21
N THR A 97 4.35 -8.64 -6.16
CA THR A 97 3.69 -8.02 -7.33
C THR A 97 2.61 -7.03 -6.88
N THR A 98 1.81 -7.39 -5.87
CA THR A 98 0.75 -6.53 -5.35
C THR A 98 1.31 -5.26 -4.73
N VAL A 99 2.38 -5.33 -3.94
CA VAL A 99 3.10 -4.15 -3.43
C VAL A 99 3.54 -3.25 -4.58
N ALA A 100 4.19 -3.81 -5.60
CA ALA A 100 4.69 -3.04 -6.74
C ALA A 100 3.56 -2.36 -7.53
N VAL A 101 2.44 -3.08 -7.78
CA VAL A 101 1.27 -2.53 -8.47
C VAL A 101 0.62 -1.40 -7.67
N HIS A 102 0.37 -1.59 -6.38
CA HIS A 102 -0.20 -0.55 -5.52
C HIS A 102 0.67 0.70 -5.48
N THR A 103 1.98 0.52 -5.32
CA THR A 103 2.94 1.62 -5.29
C THR A 103 2.96 2.41 -6.60
N LEU A 104 2.93 1.73 -7.76
CA LEU A 104 3.01 2.37 -9.07
C LEU A 104 1.68 2.96 -9.54
N SER A 105 0.54 2.38 -9.16
CA SER A 105 -0.77 2.86 -9.59
C SER A 105 -1.12 4.24 -9.02
N GLN A 106 -0.59 4.60 -7.85
CA GLN A 106 -0.84 5.87 -7.18
C GLN A 106 0.46 6.43 -6.57
N ARG A 107 1.48 6.69 -7.40
CA ARG A 107 2.85 7.04 -6.96
C ARG A 107 2.92 8.20 -5.98
N LYS A 108 2.17 9.29 -6.20
CA LYS A 108 2.16 10.44 -5.29
C LYS A 108 1.60 10.07 -3.91
N LEU A 109 0.49 9.31 -3.90
CA LEU A 109 -0.09 8.81 -2.65
C LEU A 109 0.87 7.85 -1.94
N ALA A 110 1.48 6.91 -2.69
CA ALA A 110 2.46 5.97 -2.14
C ALA A 110 3.67 6.70 -1.54
N TRP A 111 4.25 7.69 -2.24
CA TRP A 111 5.31 8.53 -1.70
C TRP A 111 4.86 9.26 -0.43
N GLY A 112 3.67 9.87 -0.45
CA GLY A 112 3.10 10.55 0.70
C GLY A 112 2.93 9.64 1.92
N VAL A 113 2.44 8.42 1.70
CA VAL A 113 2.29 7.42 2.78
C VAL A 113 3.64 6.93 3.30
N LEU A 114 4.63 6.74 2.42
CA LEU A 114 5.89 6.08 2.76
C LEU A 114 6.95 7.02 3.31
N ALA A 115 7.13 8.20 2.71
CA ALA A 115 8.36 8.96 2.89
C ALA A 115 8.22 10.49 2.94
N GLU A 116 7.13 11.07 2.43
CA GLU A 116 6.96 12.53 2.47
C GLU A 116 7.06 13.06 3.91
N PRO A 117 7.76 14.17 4.14
CA PRO A 117 7.85 14.77 5.49
C PRO A 117 6.48 15.04 6.08
N VAL A 118 6.26 14.58 7.32
CA VAL A 118 5.02 14.75 8.08
C VAL A 118 5.35 15.07 9.54
N ASP A 119 4.34 15.52 10.27
CA ASP A 119 4.47 15.77 11.71
C ASP A 119 4.91 14.50 12.47
N VAL A 120 5.61 14.69 13.59
CA VAL A 120 6.12 13.59 14.43
C VAL A 120 5.00 12.63 14.84
N ASP A 121 3.82 13.17 15.15
CA ASP A 121 2.64 12.38 15.55
C ASP A 121 2.17 11.41 14.46
N VAL A 122 2.39 11.74 13.19
CA VAL A 122 2.05 10.90 12.04
C VAL A 122 3.08 9.80 11.81
N SER A 123 4.33 10.03 12.20
CA SER A 123 5.45 9.11 11.99
C SER A 123 5.24 7.75 12.65
N ALA A 124 4.63 7.73 13.84
CA ALA A 124 4.32 6.48 14.56
C ALA A 124 3.33 5.61 13.80
N SER A 125 2.25 6.20 13.27
CA SER A 125 1.25 5.50 12.46
C SER A 125 1.86 4.92 11.18
N ARG A 126 2.71 5.71 10.52
CA ARG A 126 3.46 5.26 9.32
C ARG A 126 4.34 4.06 9.64
N LEU A 127 5.09 4.12 10.73
CA LEU A 127 5.98 3.02 11.14
C LEU A 127 5.20 1.75 11.47
N ALA A 128 4.06 1.87 12.18
CA ALA A 128 3.19 0.74 12.48
C ALA A 128 2.69 0.07 11.19
N SER A 129 2.18 0.84 10.25
CA SER A 129 1.71 0.34 8.95
C SER A 129 2.82 -0.38 8.16
N ARG A 130 4.02 0.19 8.12
CA ARG A 130 5.16 -0.45 7.44
C ARG A 130 5.57 -1.77 8.09
N ARG A 131 5.50 -1.86 9.43
CA ARG A 131 5.77 -3.11 10.17
C ARG A 131 4.75 -4.20 9.84
N GLU A 132 3.48 -3.86 9.70
CA GLU A 132 2.44 -4.84 9.33
C GLU A 132 2.69 -5.42 7.93
N ILE A 133 3.02 -4.59 6.95
CA ILE A 133 3.32 -5.05 5.59
C ILE A 133 4.61 -5.89 5.59
N ALA A 134 5.67 -5.45 6.30
CA ALA A 134 6.91 -6.21 6.43
C ALA A 134 6.65 -7.59 7.08
N GLY A 135 5.83 -7.65 8.11
CA GLY A 135 5.44 -8.89 8.78
C GLY A 135 4.71 -9.86 7.83
N GLU A 136 3.82 -9.35 6.98
CA GLU A 136 3.13 -10.16 5.98
C GLU A 136 4.12 -10.75 4.95
N ILE A 137 5.03 -9.94 4.43
CA ILE A 137 6.06 -10.42 3.49
C ILE A 137 6.99 -11.43 4.18
N ALA A 138 7.42 -11.18 5.43
CA ALA A 138 8.23 -12.11 6.21
C ALA A 138 7.54 -13.46 6.38
N ALA A 139 6.24 -13.48 6.67
CA ALA A 139 5.45 -14.70 6.79
C ALA A 139 5.40 -15.50 5.47
N ARG A 140 5.34 -14.82 4.31
CA ARG A 140 5.38 -15.49 2.99
C ARG A 140 6.77 -16.02 2.66
N ILE A 141 7.84 -15.33 3.01
CA ILE A 141 9.22 -15.85 2.89
C ILE A 141 9.40 -17.07 3.78
N ASP A 142 8.96 -17.02 5.03
CA ASP A 142 9.06 -18.12 5.99
C ASP A 142 8.30 -19.37 5.50
N ALA A 143 7.11 -19.21 4.96
CA ALA A 143 6.36 -20.31 4.36
C ALA A 143 7.11 -20.96 3.18
N ALA A 144 7.79 -20.16 2.35
CA ALA A 144 8.58 -20.68 1.23
C ALA A 144 9.89 -21.35 1.70
N VAL A 145 10.52 -20.86 2.77
CA VAL A 145 11.68 -21.52 3.42
C VAL A 145 11.27 -22.86 4.01
N ARG A 146 10.17 -22.92 4.77
CA ARG A 146 9.66 -24.19 5.35
C ARG A 146 9.27 -25.22 4.29
N ALA A 147 8.83 -24.76 3.13
CA ALA A 147 8.54 -25.66 1.98
C ALA A 147 9.79 -26.10 1.21
N GLY A 148 10.99 -25.67 1.60
CA GLY A 148 12.24 -25.97 0.90
C GLY A 148 12.40 -25.25 -0.45
N HIS A 149 11.64 -24.19 -0.68
CA HIS A 149 11.69 -23.42 -1.92
C HIS A 149 12.70 -22.27 -1.88
N LEU A 150 13.07 -21.83 -0.69
CA LEU A 150 14.07 -20.80 -0.42
C LEU A 150 15.11 -21.33 0.58
N PRO A 151 16.35 -20.82 0.55
CA PRO A 151 17.36 -21.13 1.55
C PRO A 151 16.93 -20.59 2.93
N ALA A 152 17.46 -21.21 3.98
CA ALA A 152 17.30 -20.70 5.35
C ALA A 152 17.91 -19.31 5.47
N GLN A 153 17.15 -18.35 6.02
CA GLN A 153 17.55 -16.95 6.14
C GLN A 153 16.77 -16.25 7.24
N ASP A 154 17.25 -15.08 7.67
CA ASP A 154 16.47 -14.16 8.51
C ASP A 154 15.33 -13.54 7.69
N THR A 155 14.14 -14.07 7.86
CA THR A 155 12.95 -13.67 7.07
C THR A 155 12.48 -12.26 7.41
N ALA A 156 12.68 -11.78 8.63
CA ALA A 156 12.31 -10.42 9.03
C ALA A 156 13.24 -9.39 8.40
N LEU A 157 14.56 -9.67 8.43
CA LEU A 157 15.56 -8.82 7.78
C LEU A 157 15.35 -8.81 6.25
N ALA A 158 15.15 -9.98 5.64
CA ALA A 158 14.91 -10.10 4.20
C ALA A 158 13.67 -9.32 3.75
N ALA A 159 12.55 -9.44 4.48
CA ALA A 159 11.33 -8.69 4.18
C ALA A 159 11.52 -7.17 4.31
N THR A 160 12.22 -6.73 5.33
CA THR A 160 12.53 -5.30 5.54
C THR A 160 13.41 -4.75 4.43
N ALA A 161 14.45 -5.49 4.03
CA ALA A 161 15.34 -5.12 2.94
C ALA A 161 14.60 -5.06 1.60
N LEU A 162 13.74 -6.06 1.31
CA LEU A 162 12.92 -6.07 0.10
C LEU A 162 11.98 -4.87 0.03
N LEU A 163 11.26 -4.57 1.10
CA LEU A 163 10.36 -3.41 1.12
C LEU A 163 11.12 -2.10 0.91
N GLY A 164 12.27 -1.94 1.54
CA GLY A 164 13.14 -0.78 1.31
C GLY A 164 13.56 -0.67 -0.14
N ALA A 165 14.03 -1.76 -0.75
CA ALA A 165 14.44 -1.79 -2.14
C ALA A 165 13.29 -1.50 -3.12
N LEU A 166 12.11 -2.09 -2.89
CA LEU A 166 10.91 -1.85 -3.71
C LEU A 166 10.46 -0.39 -3.63
N HIS A 167 10.36 0.16 -2.44
CA HIS A 167 9.93 1.54 -2.26
C HIS A 167 10.92 2.53 -2.89
N GLU A 168 12.24 2.34 -2.67
CA GLU A 168 13.24 3.20 -3.28
C GLU A 168 13.23 3.11 -4.81
N ALA A 169 13.14 1.90 -5.36
CA ALA A 169 13.13 1.69 -6.81
C ALA A 169 11.87 2.22 -7.51
N LEU A 170 10.71 2.27 -6.81
CA LEU A 170 9.43 2.59 -7.45
C LEU A 170 8.97 4.03 -7.22
N VAL A 171 9.23 4.60 -6.03
CA VAL A 171 8.76 5.94 -5.64
C VAL A 171 9.81 6.78 -4.93
N GLY A 172 10.91 6.20 -4.49
CA GLY A 172 11.99 6.91 -3.80
C GLY A 172 12.67 7.98 -4.68
N PRO A 173 13.54 8.80 -4.10
CA PRO A 173 14.27 9.83 -4.82
C PRO A 173 15.13 9.32 -5.99
N LEU A 174 15.57 8.05 -5.92
CA LEU A 174 16.37 7.41 -6.96
C LEU A 174 15.51 6.65 -7.99
N ALA A 175 14.18 6.63 -7.82
CA ALA A 175 13.29 5.91 -8.72
C ALA A 175 13.37 6.48 -10.15
N PRO A 176 13.46 5.63 -11.18
CA PRO A 176 13.47 6.08 -12.57
C PRO A 176 12.23 6.92 -12.90
N HIS A 177 12.42 7.96 -13.71
CA HIS A 177 11.34 8.79 -14.22
C HIS A 177 10.66 8.16 -15.43
N GLY A 178 9.41 8.54 -15.71
CA GLY A 178 8.71 8.19 -16.94
C GLY A 178 7.88 6.92 -16.92
N PHE A 179 7.48 6.47 -15.72
CA PHE A 179 6.45 5.41 -15.59
C PHE A 179 5.03 5.94 -15.85
N ASP A 180 4.86 7.27 -15.74
CA ASP A 180 3.55 7.90 -15.84
C ASP A 180 2.96 7.74 -17.25
N ASN A 181 1.69 7.31 -17.33
CA ASN A 181 0.89 7.16 -18.54
C ASN A 181 1.34 6.09 -19.57
N ASN A 182 2.28 5.20 -19.25
CA ASN A 182 2.66 4.11 -20.14
C ASN A 182 2.46 2.74 -19.49
N ARG A 183 1.36 2.08 -19.84
CA ARG A 183 0.98 0.75 -19.31
C ARG A 183 2.05 -0.33 -19.50
N ALA A 184 2.74 -0.30 -20.65
CA ALA A 184 3.80 -1.26 -20.93
C ALA A 184 4.98 -1.04 -19.97
N LYS A 185 5.42 0.20 -19.80
CA LYS A 185 6.49 0.55 -18.85
C LYS A 185 6.13 0.23 -17.41
N LEU A 186 4.89 0.46 -16.99
CA LEU A 186 4.42 0.09 -15.65
C LEU A 186 4.50 -1.42 -15.45
N ARG A 187 4.00 -2.20 -16.41
CA ARG A 187 4.08 -3.65 -16.37
C ARG A 187 5.52 -4.14 -16.32
N ASP A 188 6.39 -3.61 -17.17
CA ASP A 188 7.81 -3.97 -17.23
C ASP A 188 8.52 -3.64 -15.91
N ALA A 189 8.20 -2.51 -15.29
CA ALA A 189 8.71 -2.14 -13.97
C ALA A 189 8.26 -3.13 -12.88
N VAL A 190 6.96 -3.47 -12.83
CA VAL A 190 6.43 -4.47 -11.90
C VAL A 190 7.13 -5.82 -12.09
N GLN A 191 7.29 -6.29 -13.33
CA GLN A 191 7.99 -7.54 -13.63
C GLN A 191 9.44 -7.49 -13.17
N THR A 192 10.14 -6.40 -13.47
CA THR A 192 11.55 -6.24 -13.14
C THR A 192 11.79 -6.26 -11.64
N VAL A 193 11.01 -5.47 -10.86
CA VAL A 193 11.20 -5.42 -9.40
C VAL A 193 10.73 -6.70 -8.71
N THR A 194 9.68 -7.35 -9.23
CA THR A 194 9.25 -8.66 -8.70
C THR A 194 10.32 -9.72 -8.94
N LEU A 195 10.89 -9.77 -10.15
CA LEU A 195 11.97 -10.70 -10.47
C LEU A 195 13.21 -10.45 -9.60
N PHE A 196 13.59 -9.17 -9.45
CA PHE A 196 14.69 -8.78 -8.56
C PHE A 196 14.45 -9.28 -7.12
N ALA A 197 13.27 -9.01 -6.57
CA ALA A 197 12.93 -9.39 -5.19
C ALA A 197 12.94 -10.91 -4.98
N LEU A 198 12.39 -11.69 -5.91
CA LEU A 198 12.38 -13.16 -5.83
C LEU A 198 13.80 -13.74 -5.89
N ARG A 199 14.67 -13.19 -6.72
CA ARG A 199 16.09 -13.57 -6.78
C ARG A 199 16.83 -13.19 -5.52
N ALA A 200 16.59 -12.01 -4.98
CA ALA A 200 17.26 -11.51 -3.78
C ALA A 200 17.01 -12.40 -2.55
N VAL A 201 15.83 -13.02 -2.45
CA VAL A 201 15.56 -14.00 -1.38
C VAL A 201 16.02 -15.42 -1.71
N GLY A 202 16.68 -15.65 -2.85
CA GLY A 202 17.30 -16.91 -3.20
C GLY A 202 16.44 -17.85 -4.04
N LEU A 203 15.39 -17.36 -4.68
CA LEU A 203 14.62 -18.19 -5.62
C LEU A 203 15.42 -18.41 -6.92
N VAL A 204 15.51 -19.66 -7.36
CA VAL A 204 16.21 -20.04 -8.61
C VAL A 204 15.63 -19.30 -9.81
N ASP A 205 16.49 -18.74 -10.66
CA ASP A 205 16.14 -17.81 -11.76
C ASP A 205 15.03 -18.33 -12.68
N ALA A 206 15.12 -19.59 -13.13
CA ALA A 206 14.12 -20.17 -14.02
C ALA A 206 12.71 -20.18 -13.37
N ARG A 207 12.63 -20.49 -12.07
CA ARG A 207 11.37 -20.48 -11.31
C ARG A 207 10.87 -19.08 -11.07
N ALA A 208 11.77 -18.14 -10.73
CA ALA A 208 11.42 -16.73 -10.53
C ALA A 208 10.81 -16.13 -11.80
N ARG A 209 11.40 -16.36 -12.98
CA ARG A 209 10.86 -15.91 -14.29
C ARG A 209 9.48 -16.50 -14.57
N GLY A 210 9.29 -17.81 -14.34
CA GLY A 210 8.00 -18.46 -14.53
C GLY A 210 6.90 -17.86 -13.67
N LEU A 211 7.20 -17.56 -12.40
CA LEU A 211 6.27 -16.93 -11.48
C LEU A 211 5.91 -15.49 -11.91
N VAL A 212 6.89 -14.70 -12.34
CA VAL A 212 6.65 -13.33 -12.80
C VAL A 212 5.71 -13.31 -14.00
N VAL A 213 5.92 -14.19 -14.97
CA VAL A 213 5.04 -14.29 -16.16
C VAL A 213 3.60 -14.65 -15.74
N GLN A 214 3.43 -15.58 -14.80
CA GLN A 214 2.11 -15.97 -14.28
C GLN A 214 1.39 -14.83 -13.55
N GLN A 215 2.12 -14.00 -12.79
CA GLN A 215 1.53 -12.88 -12.04
C GLN A 215 1.16 -11.68 -12.93
N THR A 216 1.76 -11.57 -14.10
CA THR A 216 1.60 -10.38 -14.98
C THR A 216 0.31 -10.38 -15.80
N VAL A 217 -0.53 -11.38 -15.66
CA VAL A 217 -1.93 -11.32 -16.11
C VAL A 217 -2.74 -10.47 -15.11
N LEU A 218 -2.31 -9.21 -14.92
CA LEU A 218 -3.08 -8.24 -14.14
C LEU A 218 -4.32 -7.85 -14.94
N PRO A 219 -5.52 -7.89 -14.34
CA PRO A 219 -6.72 -7.34 -14.96
C PRO A 219 -6.47 -5.90 -15.36
N ALA A 220 -6.90 -5.53 -16.57
CA ALA A 220 -6.73 -4.20 -17.14
C ALA A 220 -7.27 -3.06 -16.24
N GLU A 221 -8.15 -3.39 -15.30
CA GLU A 221 -8.84 -2.49 -14.37
C GLU A 221 -8.00 -2.10 -13.14
N THR A 222 -6.96 -2.85 -12.81
CA THR A 222 -6.19 -2.63 -11.56
C THR A 222 -5.11 -1.54 -11.71
N LEU A 223 -4.74 -1.17 -12.94
CA LEU A 223 -3.67 -0.19 -13.23
C LEU A 223 -4.18 1.21 -13.55
N ILE A 224 -5.48 1.44 -13.53
CA ILE A 224 -6.07 2.78 -13.70
C ILE A 224 -7.06 2.94 -12.56
N GLY A 225 -6.68 3.74 -11.56
CA GLY A 225 -7.67 4.30 -10.65
C GLY A 225 -8.66 5.12 -11.46
N ALA A 226 -9.96 4.78 -11.31
CA ALA A 226 -11.05 5.61 -11.77
C ALA A 226 -11.06 6.95 -11.03
#